data_3f88b99f3f298cab48457e0ea5c8d9eb
#
_entry.id   3f88b99f3f298cab48457e0ea5c8d9eb
#
_cell.length_a   1.000
_cell.length_b   1.000
_cell.length_c   1.000
_cell.angle_alpha   90.00
_cell.angle_beta   90.00
_cell.angle_gamma   90.00
#
_symmetry.space_group_name_H-M   'P 1'
#
loop_
_entity.id
_entity.type
_entity.pdbx_description
1 polymer ?
#
loop_
_entity_poly.entity_id
_entity_poly.type
_entity_poly.pdbx_seq_one_letter_code
_entity_poly.pdbx_strand_id
1 'polypeptide(L)'
;RYPYTGVLGILSAEDHEKVRSAMELVHAWDLKDRDFSAVSDGQRQRILLARAICQEPEVIVLDEPTSFLDIRHKLELLSILKEMVRKQHVAVLMSLHELDLAQKVSDLVICVHGDRIERCGVPEEIFTDEYIRQLYGVTAGSYNASFGCLEMEPARGKPEVFVIAGGGSGIPVFRQLQRQGIPFATGVLQENDVDYQV
;
A
#
# COMPACT_ATOMS: atom_id res chain seq x y z
N ARG A 1 14.65 6.51 22.47
CA ARG A 1 14.98 5.73 23.69
C ARG A 1 14.82 6.52 25.00
N TYR A 2 14.53 7.82 24.87
CA TYR A 2 14.36 8.70 26.05
C TYR A 2 13.46 8.15 27.19
N PRO A 3 12.32 7.47 26.91
CA PRO A 3 11.46 6.94 27.99
C PRO A 3 12.16 5.88 28.88
N TYR A 4 13.27 5.31 28.43
CA TYR A 4 14.02 4.27 29.12
C TYR A 4 15.30 4.78 29.81
N THR A 5 15.59 6.09 29.69
CA THR A 5 16.74 6.72 30.33
C THR A 5 16.41 7.07 31.79
N GLY A 6 17.41 7.06 32.65
CA GLY A 6 17.26 7.52 34.04
C GLY A 6 17.00 9.02 34.14
N VAL A 7 16.91 9.54 35.37
CA VAL A 7 16.59 10.94 35.69
C VAL A 7 17.43 11.99 34.96
N LEU A 8 18.67 11.61 34.57
CA LEU A 8 19.60 12.50 33.86
C LEU A 8 19.46 12.47 32.35
N GLY A 9 18.60 11.61 31.80
CA GLY A 9 18.40 11.49 30.34
C GLY A 9 19.62 10.99 29.56
N ILE A 10 20.60 10.37 30.25
CA ILE A 10 21.84 9.86 29.65
C ILE A 10 21.56 8.48 29.05
N LEU A 11 21.85 8.29 27.78
CA LEU A 11 21.77 7.00 27.10
C LEU A 11 22.88 6.06 27.57
N SER A 12 22.51 4.84 27.91
CA SER A 12 23.46 3.76 28.19
C SER A 12 24.10 3.18 26.91
N ALA A 13 25.10 2.36 27.04
CA ALA A 13 25.67 1.63 25.90
C ALA A 13 24.63 0.72 25.23
N GLU A 14 23.73 0.11 26.00
CA GLU A 14 22.61 -0.69 25.48
C GLU A 14 21.63 0.16 24.69
N ASP A 15 21.29 1.37 25.16
CA ASP A 15 20.40 2.28 24.42
C ASP A 15 21.02 2.70 23.09
N HIS A 16 22.31 2.97 23.06
CA HIS A 16 23.03 3.27 21.81
C HIS A 16 22.98 2.11 20.81
N GLU A 17 23.14 0.87 21.28
CA GLU A 17 23.03 -0.30 20.42
C GLU A 17 21.61 -0.49 19.89
N LYS A 18 20.58 -0.26 20.70
CA LYS A 18 19.18 -0.32 20.27
C LYS A 18 18.85 0.76 19.22
N VAL A 19 19.36 1.98 19.42
CA VAL A 19 19.22 3.06 18.40
C VAL A 19 19.91 2.66 17.12
N ARG A 20 21.14 2.11 17.19
CA ARG A 20 21.86 1.63 16.03
C ARG A 20 21.09 0.54 15.29
N SER A 21 20.68 -0.50 15.98
CA SER A 21 19.90 -1.60 15.40
C SER A 21 18.60 -1.12 14.75
N ALA A 22 17.88 -0.20 15.39
CA ALA A 22 16.67 0.38 14.81
C ALA A 22 16.95 1.17 13.53
N MET A 23 18.03 1.96 13.49
CA MET A 23 18.41 2.73 12.30
C MET A 23 18.94 1.82 11.17
N GLU A 24 19.67 0.76 11.50
CA GLU A 24 20.11 -0.24 10.52
C GLU A 24 18.92 -1.00 9.92
N LEU A 25 17.92 -1.38 10.74
CA LEU A 25 16.71 -2.06 10.27
C LEU A 25 15.94 -1.25 9.23
N VAL A 26 15.89 0.06 9.38
CA VAL A 26 15.21 0.96 8.43
C VAL A 26 16.14 1.53 7.37
N HIS A 27 17.36 1.01 7.24
CA HIS A 27 18.37 1.49 6.29
C HIS A 27 18.62 3.01 6.38
N ALA A 28 18.75 3.53 7.60
CA ALA A 28 18.97 4.95 7.87
C ALA A 28 20.24 5.25 8.70
N TRP A 29 21.09 4.24 8.96
CA TRP A 29 22.29 4.43 9.78
C TRP A 29 23.30 5.42 9.18
N ASP A 30 23.39 5.50 7.85
CA ASP A 30 24.22 6.47 7.12
C ASP A 30 23.78 7.93 7.34
N LEU A 31 22.58 8.14 7.88
CA LEU A 31 21.99 9.46 8.14
C LEU A 31 22.20 9.93 9.59
N LYS A 32 22.82 9.13 10.46
CA LYS A 32 22.92 9.36 11.91
C LYS A 32 23.51 10.72 12.31
N ASP A 33 24.41 11.26 11.49
CA ASP A 33 25.09 12.55 11.74
C ASP A 33 24.51 13.69 10.89
N ARG A 34 23.43 13.44 10.13
CA ARG A 34 22.78 14.47 9.31
C ARG A 34 21.77 15.26 10.10
N ASP A 35 21.63 16.53 9.77
CA ASP A 35 20.54 17.35 10.28
C ASP A 35 19.20 16.81 9.76
N PHE A 36 18.24 16.62 10.65
CA PHE A 36 16.91 16.11 10.30
C PHE A 36 16.15 17.01 9.31
N SER A 37 16.43 18.30 9.31
CA SER A 37 15.86 19.27 8.35
C SER A 37 16.44 19.12 6.94
N ALA A 38 17.64 18.53 6.82
CA ALA A 38 18.37 18.41 5.56
C ALA A 38 18.19 17.03 4.87
N VAL A 39 17.34 16.15 5.42
CA VAL A 39 17.04 14.84 4.82
C VAL A 39 15.77 14.90 3.97
N SER A 40 15.67 14.02 2.95
CA SER A 40 14.46 13.90 2.12
C SER A 40 13.27 13.37 2.92
N ASP A 41 12.04 13.54 2.40
CA ASP A 41 10.83 13.07 3.08
C ASP A 41 10.85 11.56 3.32
N GLY A 42 11.30 10.75 2.35
CA GLY A 42 11.45 9.31 2.55
C GLY A 42 12.51 8.95 3.59
N GLN A 43 13.64 9.68 3.64
CA GLN A 43 14.65 9.52 4.69
C GLN A 43 14.09 9.90 6.06
N ARG A 44 13.34 11.00 6.12
CA ARG A 44 12.65 11.46 7.34
C ARG A 44 11.68 10.42 7.87
N GLN A 45 10.87 9.82 6.98
CA GLN A 45 9.93 8.77 7.33
C GLN A 45 10.64 7.56 7.95
N ARG A 46 11.75 7.10 7.36
CA ARG A 46 12.56 6.01 7.90
C ARG A 46 13.15 6.34 9.27
N ILE A 47 13.67 7.55 9.48
CA ILE A 47 14.20 8.00 10.78
C ILE A 47 13.08 8.05 11.83
N LEU A 48 11.87 8.52 11.49
CA LEU A 48 10.73 8.52 12.38
C LEU A 48 10.29 7.11 12.75
N LEU A 49 10.32 6.19 11.80
CA LEU A 49 10.06 4.77 12.06
C LEU A 49 11.14 4.17 12.98
N ALA A 50 12.43 4.44 12.74
CA ALA A 50 13.51 4.01 13.65
C ALA A 50 13.30 4.53 15.07
N ARG A 51 12.84 5.78 15.22
CA ARG A 51 12.51 6.36 16.52
C ARG A 51 11.39 5.60 17.22
N ALA A 52 10.38 5.15 16.49
CA ALA A 52 9.30 4.33 17.05
C ALA A 52 9.83 2.95 17.44
N ILE A 53 10.59 2.30 16.57
CA ILE A 53 11.14 0.95 16.77
C ILE A 53 12.05 0.87 18.01
N CYS A 54 12.93 1.86 18.21
CA CYS A 54 13.85 1.82 19.36
C CYS A 54 13.14 2.01 20.72
N GLN A 55 11.84 2.27 20.75
CA GLN A 55 11.01 2.22 21.95
C GLN A 55 10.53 0.80 22.29
N GLU A 56 10.82 -0.18 21.44
CA GLU A 56 10.39 -1.57 21.59
C GLU A 56 8.87 -1.71 21.82
N PRO A 57 8.05 -1.10 20.93
CA PRO A 57 6.60 -1.09 21.11
C PRO A 57 6.00 -2.47 20.81
N GLU A 58 4.91 -2.80 21.51
CA GLU A 58 4.05 -3.93 21.16
C GLU A 58 3.11 -3.58 19.98
N VAL A 59 2.77 -2.30 19.85
CA VAL A 59 1.87 -1.78 18.80
C VAL A 59 2.48 -0.53 18.17
N ILE A 60 2.49 -0.47 16.84
CA ILE A 60 2.84 0.74 16.08
C ILE A 60 1.59 1.22 15.33
N VAL A 61 1.28 2.50 15.50
CA VAL A 61 0.20 3.15 14.75
C VAL A 61 0.82 4.16 13.79
N LEU A 62 0.49 4.04 12.50
CA LEU A 62 1.00 4.87 11.42
C LEU A 62 -0.16 5.50 10.65
N ASP A 63 -0.12 6.80 10.50
CA ASP A 63 -1.08 7.54 9.69
C ASP A 63 -0.46 7.84 8.33
N GLU A 64 -1.06 7.29 7.27
CA GLU A 64 -0.63 7.41 5.88
C GLU A 64 0.89 7.25 5.65
N PRO A 65 1.52 6.17 6.13
CA PRO A 65 2.97 6.06 6.11
C PRO A 65 3.57 5.96 4.70
N THR A 66 2.76 5.70 3.68
CA THR A 66 3.17 5.61 2.27
C THR A 66 2.98 6.90 1.49
N SER A 67 2.30 7.90 2.08
CA SER A 67 2.05 9.19 1.42
C SER A 67 3.37 9.90 1.10
N PHE A 68 3.44 10.53 -0.08
CA PHE A 68 4.62 11.26 -0.58
C PHE A 68 5.88 10.41 -0.80
N LEU A 69 5.81 9.09 -0.68
CA LEU A 69 6.91 8.20 -1.01
C LEU A 69 6.81 7.74 -2.47
N ASP A 70 7.95 7.62 -3.13
CA ASP A 70 8.01 6.91 -4.41
C ASP A 70 7.81 5.39 -4.21
N ILE A 71 7.60 4.67 -5.31
CA ILE A 71 7.30 3.24 -5.31
C ILE A 71 8.36 2.43 -4.54
N ARG A 72 9.64 2.77 -4.74
CA ARG A 72 10.75 2.06 -4.09
C ARG A 72 10.67 2.20 -2.57
N HIS A 73 10.55 3.43 -2.08
CA HIS A 73 10.51 3.70 -0.65
C HIS A 73 9.23 3.15 0.02
N LYS A 74 8.08 3.14 -0.70
CA LYS A 74 6.85 2.47 -0.23
C LYS A 74 7.10 0.98 0.01
N LEU A 75 7.67 0.30 -0.97
CA LEU A 75 7.94 -1.15 -0.86
C LEU A 75 8.96 -1.46 0.23
N GLU A 76 10.02 -0.66 0.37
CA GLU A 76 11.00 -0.79 1.44
C GLU A 76 10.35 -0.64 2.81
N LEU A 77 9.54 0.40 3.03
CA LEU A 77 8.81 0.64 4.28
C LEU A 77 7.89 -0.53 4.64
N LEU A 78 7.05 -0.96 3.70
CA LEU A 78 6.11 -2.06 3.92
C LEU A 78 6.83 -3.38 4.20
N SER A 79 7.97 -3.63 3.54
CA SER A 79 8.81 -4.80 3.80
C SER A 79 9.36 -4.80 5.23
N ILE A 80 9.85 -3.66 5.72
CA ILE A 80 10.34 -3.50 7.09
C ILE A 80 9.21 -3.77 8.09
N LEU A 81 8.02 -3.19 7.89
CA LEU A 81 6.88 -3.40 8.77
C LEU A 81 6.43 -4.86 8.79
N LYS A 82 6.39 -5.53 7.63
CA LYS A 82 6.11 -6.97 7.56
C LYS A 82 7.14 -7.82 8.31
N GLU A 83 8.41 -7.48 8.22
CA GLU A 83 9.47 -8.18 8.96
C GLU A 83 9.29 -8.01 10.46
N MET A 84 8.97 -6.81 10.93
CA MET A 84 8.70 -6.54 12.35
C MET A 84 7.51 -7.34 12.89
N VAL A 85 6.40 -7.39 12.16
CA VAL A 85 5.23 -8.20 12.52
C VAL A 85 5.63 -9.66 12.66
N ARG A 86 6.36 -10.22 11.68
CA ARG A 86 6.70 -11.64 11.65
C ARG A 86 7.77 -12.06 12.66
N LYS A 87 8.82 -11.23 12.83
CA LYS A 87 9.99 -11.60 13.65
C LYS A 87 9.92 -11.07 15.08
N GLN A 88 9.28 -9.93 15.28
CA GLN A 88 9.25 -9.25 16.58
C GLN A 88 7.86 -9.27 17.21
N HIS A 89 6.86 -9.85 16.51
CA HIS A 89 5.47 -9.94 16.99
C HIS A 89 4.85 -8.59 17.35
N VAL A 90 5.27 -7.52 16.65
CA VAL A 90 4.72 -6.17 16.80
C VAL A 90 3.42 -6.10 16.01
N ALA A 91 2.35 -5.60 16.62
CA ALA A 91 1.13 -5.28 15.89
C ALA A 91 1.30 -3.94 15.15
N VAL A 92 0.96 -3.89 13.87
CA VAL A 92 1.00 -2.65 13.07
C VAL A 92 -0.40 -2.28 12.63
N LEU A 93 -0.84 -1.10 13.03
CA LEU A 93 -2.07 -0.48 12.54
C LEU A 93 -1.70 0.72 11.67
N MET A 94 -2.16 0.74 10.43
CA MET A 94 -1.85 1.86 9.51
C MET A 94 -3.04 2.23 8.64
N SER A 95 -3.18 3.52 8.35
CA SER A 95 -4.07 4.00 7.32
C SER A 95 -3.38 3.95 5.96
N LEU A 96 -4.09 3.51 4.93
CA LEU A 96 -3.60 3.44 3.55
C LEU A 96 -4.67 3.96 2.60
N HIS A 97 -4.25 4.72 1.59
CA HIS A 97 -5.12 5.15 0.48
C HIS A 97 -4.98 4.27 -0.76
N GLU A 98 -3.86 3.57 -0.88
CA GLU A 98 -3.59 2.68 -2.01
C GLU A 98 -4.24 1.31 -1.78
N LEU A 99 -5.38 1.07 -2.45
CA LEU A 99 -6.15 -0.17 -2.32
C LEU A 99 -5.34 -1.42 -2.65
N ASP A 100 -4.53 -1.33 -3.70
CA ASP A 100 -3.68 -2.43 -4.16
C ASP A 100 -2.59 -2.81 -3.14
N LEU A 101 -2.03 -1.81 -2.44
CA LEU A 101 -1.09 -2.06 -1.35
C LEU A 101 -1.81 -2.63 -0.13
N ALA A 102 -2.95 -2.04 0.26
CA ALA A 102 -3.73 -2.52 1.39
C ALA A 102 -4.14 -3.99 1.20
N GLN A 103 -4.61 -4.37 0.02
CA GLN A 103 -4.96 -5.75 -0.31
C GLN A 103 -3.78 -6.72 -0.17
N LYS A 104 -2.56 -6.28 -0.55
CA LYS A 104 -1.38 -7.16 -0.60
C LYS A 104 -0.62 -7.27 0.72
N VAL A 105 -0.76 -6.29 1.60
CA VAL A 105 0.07 -6.25 2.82
C VAL A 105 -0.68 -6.51 4.11
N SER A 106 -2.00 -6.32 4.13
CA SER A 106 -2.79 -6.44 5.37
C SER A 106 -3.16 -7.89 5.68
N ASP A 107 -3.13 -8.24 6.96
CA ASP A 107 -3.73 -9.48 7.47
C ASP A 107 -5.20 -9.26 7.82
N LEU A 108 -5.56 -8.02 8.19
CA LEU A 108 -6.91 -7.59 8.52
C LEU A 108 -7.12 -6.16 8.00
N VAL A 109 -8.30 -5.90 7.44
CA VAL A 109 -8.71 -4.59 6.93
C VAL A 109 -9.86 -4.04 7.74
N ILE A 110 -9.76 -2.79 8.14
CA ILE A 110 -10.82 -2.06 8.84
C ILE A 110 -11.28 -0.92 7.92
N CYS A 111 -12.50 -1.01 7.43
CA CYS A 111 -13.11 0.03 6.60
C CYS A 111 -13.79 1.06 7.47
N VAL A 112 -13.40 2.31 7.33
CA VAL A 112 -13.97 3.45 8.05
C VAL A 112 -14.74 4.32 7.07
N HIS A 113 -16.00 4.61 7.39
CA HIS A 113 -16.82 5.55 6.64
C HIS A 113 -17.39 6.60 7.60
N GLY A 114 -17.00 7.85 7.37
CA GLY A 114 -17.33 8.93 8.27
C GLY A 114 -16.74 8.72 9.68
N ASP A 115 -17.60 8.57 10.67
CA ASP A 115 -17.26 8.45 12.10
C ASP A 115 -17.37 7.02 12.65
N ARG A 116 -17.56 6.01 11.79
CA ARG A 116 -17.81 4.63 12.21
C ARG A 116 -17.00 3.60 11.43
N ILE A 117 -16.75 2.48 12.07
CA ILE A 117 -16.26 1.27 11.39
C ILE A 117 -17.45 0.65 10.68
N GLU A 118 -17.38 0.54 9.35
CA GLU A 118 -18.43 -0.05 8.52
C GLU A 118 -18.25 -1.55 8.38
N ARG A 119 -17.02 -1.98 8.12
CA ARG A 119 -16.68 -3.39 7.94
C ARG A 119 -15.27 -3.69 8.44
N CYS A 120 -15.06 -4.92 8.89
CA CYS A 120 -13.75 -5.44 9.27
C CYS A 120 -13.66 -6.89 8.82
N GLY A 121 -12.57 -7.29 8.19
CA GLY A 121 -12.38 -8.65 7.69
C GLY A 121 -11.04 -8.85 7.02
N VAL A 122 -10.78 -10.05 6.52
CA VAL A 122 -9.60 -10.34 5.72
C VAL A 122 -9.68 -9.65 4.36
N PRO A 123 -8.53 -9.35 3.72
CA PRO A 123 -8.51 -8.64 2.43
C PRO A 123 -9.44 -9.26 1.38
N GLU A 124 -9.47 -10.57 1.27
CA GLU A 124 -10.26 -11.31 0.28
C GLU A 124 -11.78 -11.12 0.45
N GLU A 125 -12.24 -10.81 1.67
CA GLU A 125 -13.65 -10.54 1.97
C GLU A 125 -14.02 -9.06 1.78
N ILE A 126 -13.03 -8.17 1.91
CA ILE A 126 -13.24 -6.72 1.84
C ILE A 126 -13.06 -6.20 0.41
N PHE A 127 -11.98 -6.58 -0.28
CA PHE A 127 -11.65 -6.06 -1.60
C PHE A 127 -12.45 -6.76 -2.71
N THR A 128 -13.76 -6.59 -2.68
CA THR A 128 -14.68 -7.04 -3.75
C THR A 128 -15.11 -5.84 -4.59
N ASP A 129 -15.36 -6.05 -5.89
CA ASP A 129 -15.78 -5.00 -6.83
C ASP A 129 -17.00 -4.26 -6.33
N GLU A 130 -18.00 -4.99 -5.84
CA GLU A 130 -19.25 -4.42 -5.36
C GLU A 130 -19.04 -3.54 -4.12
N TYR A 131 -18.29 -4.07 -3.12
CA TYR A 131 -18.10 -3.34 -1.87
C TYR A 131 -17.20 -2.10 -2.05
N ILE A 132 -16.12 -2.20 -2.83
CA ILE A 132 -15.26 -1.05 -3.11
C ILE A 132 -15.99 0.02 -3.89
N ARG A 133 -16.81 -0.38 -4.89
CA ARG A 133 -17.68 0.58 -5.60
C ARG A 133 -18.61 1.32 -4.65
N GLN A 134 -19.25 0.63 -3.71
CA GLN A 134 -20.15 1.23 -2.72
C GLN A 134 -19.40 2.14 -1.76
N LEU A 135 -18.30 1.67 -1.18
CA LEU A 135 -17.52 2.38 -0.17
C LEU A 135 -16.99 3.74 -0.69
N TYR A 136 -16.51 3.76 -1.93
CA TYR A 136 -15.97 4.97 -2.56
C TYR A 136 -16.97 5.75 -3.41
N GLY A 137 -18.21 5.27 -3.52
CA GLY A 137 -19.23 5.91 -4.35
C GLY A 137 -18.83 5.98 -5.83
N VAL A 138 -18.14 4.96 -6.34
CA VAL A 138 -17.63 4.94 -7.72
C VAL A 138 -18.80 4.86 -8.68
N THR A 139 -19.00 5.92 -9.48
CA THR A 139 -20.06 6.01 -10.49
C THR A 139 -19.54 5.87 -11.92
N ALA A 140 -18.21 6.02 -12.11
CA ALA A 140 -17.54 5.91 -13.41
C ALA A 140 -16.36 4.94 -13.27
N GLY A 141 -16.35 3.89 -14.08
CA GLY A 141 -15.36 2.81 -13.98
C GLY A 141 -15.74 1.71 -12.98
N SER A 142 -14.80 0.85 -12.70
CA SER A 142 -14.95 -0.30 -11.80
C SER A 142 -13.67 -0.54 -11.01
N TYR A 143 -13.79 -1.29 -9.94
CA TYR A 143 -12.65 -1.89 -9.24
C TYR A 143 -12.53 -3.33 -9.71
N ASN A 144 -11.35 -3.74 -10.07
CA ASN A 144 -11.06 -5.13 -10.42
C ASN A 144 -10.37 -5.81 -9.23
N ALA A 145 -11.11 -6.63 -8.50
CA ALA A 145 -10.59 -7.31 -7.31
C ALA A 145 -9.47 -8.30 -7.64
N SER A 146 -9.49 -8.92 -8.81
CA SER A 146 -8.45 -9.89 -9.23
C SER A 146 -7.08 -9.24 -9.41
N PHE A 147 -7.04 -7.98 -9.85
CA PHE A 147 -5.79 -7.22 -10.06
C PHE A 147 -5.55 -6.18 -8.97
N GLY A 148 -6.55 -5.89 -8.14
CA GLY A 148 -6.46 -4.84 -7.11
C GLY A 148 -6.34 -3.43 -7.69
N CYS A 149 -6.89 -3.18 -8.88
CA CYS A 149 -6.77 -1.91 -9.58
C CYS A 149 -8.12 -1.34 -10.02
N LEU A 150 -8.11 -0.04 -10.32
CA LEU A 150 -9.26 0.65 -10.91
C LEU A 150 -9.20 0.53 -12.43
N GLU A 151 -10.36 0.25 -13.04
CA GLU A 151 -10.55 0.26 -14.49
C GLU A 151 -11.48 1.42 -14.87
N MET A 152 -11.15 2.07 -15.98
CA MET A 152 -11.95 3.19 -16.50
C MET A 152 -13.15 2.66 -17.29
N GLU A 153 -14.21 3.47 -17.43
CA GLU A 153 -15.34 3.12 -18.29
C GLU A 153 -14.86 2.80 -19.72
N PRO A 154 -15.43 1.77 -20.35
CA PRO A 154 -15.16 1.49 -21.76
C PRO A 154 -15.71 2.62 -22.65
N ALA A 155 -15.09 2.79 -23.81
CA ALA A 155 -15.59 3.72 -24.82
C ALA A 155 -17.02 3.33 -25.26
N ARG A 156 -17.95 4.32 -25.22
CA ARG A 156 -19.36 4.10 -25.57
C ARG A 156 -19.58 4.16 -27.09
N GLY A 157 -20.42 3.30 -27.61
CA GLY A 157 -20.80 3.29 -29.02
C GLY A 157 -20.89 1.91 -29.63
N LYS A 158 -21.12 1.86 -30.93
CA LYS A 158 -21.03 0.59 -31.67
C LYS A 158 -19.56 0.25 -31.85
N PRO A 159 -19.17 -1.01 -31.66
CA PRO A 159 -17.78 -1.43 -31.89
C PRO A 159 -17.30 -1.06 -33.29
N GLU A 160 -16.19 -0.36 -33.38
CA GLU A 160 -15.51 0.00 -34.64
C GLU A 160 -14.35 -0.95 -34.94
N VAL A 161 -13.81 -1.58 -33.90
CA VAL A 161 -12.67 -2.50 -33.99
C VAL A 161 -13.04 -3.83 -33.34
N PHE A 162 -12.64 -4.92 -33.98
CA PHE A 162 -12.72 -6.27 -33.41
C PHE A 162 -11.31 -6.74 -33.07
N VAL A 163 -11.09 -7.05 -31.79
CA VAL A 163 -9.79 -7.49 -31.28
C VAL A 163 -9.81 -8.99 -31.03
N ILE A 164 -8.89 -9.72 -31.63
CA ILE A 164 -8.65 -11.12 -31.30
C ILE A 164 -7.57 -11.17 -30.23
N ALA A 165 -7.94 -11.63 -29.04
CA ALA A 165 -7.11 -11.60 -27.86
C ALA A 165 -7.24 -12.91 -27.07
N GLY A 166 -6.46 -13.05 -26.01
CA GLY A 166 -6.44 -14.16 -25.06
C GLY A 166 -5.12 -14.22 -24.31
N GLY A 167 -5.15 -14.72 -23.08
CA GLY A 167 -3.98 -14.90 -22.24
C GLY A 167 -3.24 -13.60 -21.86
N GLY A 168 -3.94 -12.47 -21.79
CA GLY A 168 -3.38 -11.17 -21.47
C GLY A 168 -2.82 -10.37 -22.66
N SER A 169 -2.88 -10.93 -23.87
CA SER A 169 -2.36 -10.25 -25.08
C SER A 169 -3.20 -9.05 -25.52
N GLY A 170 -4.48 -9.04 -25.13
CA GLY A 170 -5.44 -7.98 -25.47
C GLY A 170 -5.30 -6.73 -24.60
N ILE A 171 -4.88 -6.83 -23.35
CA ILE A 171 -4.87 -5.72 -22.39
C ILE A 171 -4.19 -4.45 -22.93
N PRO A 172 -2.99 -4.49 -23.53
CA PRO A 172 -2.36 -3.30 -24.08
C PRO A 172 -3.18 -2.64 -25.20
N VAL A 173 -3.82 -3.45 -26.04
CA VAL A 173 -4.65 -3.00 -27.16
C VAL A 173 -5.95 -2.40 -26.62
N PHE A 174 -6.63 -3.06 -25.69
CA PHE A 174 -7.85 -2.56 -25.07
C PHE A 174 -7.63 -1.19 -24.41
N ARG A 175 -6.56 -1.04 -23.63
CA ARG A 175 -6.19 0.22 -23.01
C ARG A 175 -5.80 1.30 -24.03
N GLN A 176 -5.21 0.94 -25.15
CA GLN A 176 -4.94 1.88 -26.23
C GLN A 176 -6.23 2.39 -26.89
N LEU A 177 -7.13 1.49 -27.26
CA LEU A 177 -8.42 1.83 -27.85
C LEU A 177 -9.27 2.67 -26.89
N GLN A 178 -9.30 2.30 -25.60
CA GLN A 178 -10.00 3.06 -24.56
C GLN A 178 -9.46 4.49 -24.45
N ARG A 179 -8.12 4.68 -24.41
CA ARG A 179 -7.54 6.03 -24.39
C ARG A 179 -7.86 6.87 -25.62
N GLN A 180 -8.10 6.22 -26.76
CA GLN A 180 -8.50 6.90 -28.00
C GLN A 180 -10.02 7.10 -28.11
N GLY A 181 -10.79 6.58 -27.15
CA GLY A 181 -12.25 6.64 -27.19
C GLY A 181 -12.87 5.79 -28.27
N ILE A 182 -12.17 4.76 -28.77
CA ILE A 182 -12.62 3.87 -29.85
C ILE A 182 -13.34 2.67 -29.24
N PRO A 183 -14.67 2.51 -29.46
CA PRO A 183 -15.40 1.34 -29.02
C PRO A 183 -14.92 0.09 -29.76
N PHE A 184 -14.71 -0.99 -29.03
CA PHE A 184 -14.26 -2.24 -29.60
C PHE A 184 -15.08 -3.43 -29.09
N ALA A 185 -15.00 -4.54 -29.80
CA ALA A 185 -15.46 -5.84 -29.34
C ALA A 185 -14.30 -6.81 -29.37
N THR A 186 -14.33 -7.78 -28.50
CA THR A 186 -13.36 -8.87 -28.50
C THR A 186 -14.03 -10.19 -28.87
N GLY A 187 -13.21 -11.16 -29.26
CA GLY A 187 -13.66 -12.51 -29.56
C GLY A 187 -14.16 -13.26 -28.34
N VAL A 188 -14.50 -14.55 -28.53
CA VAL A 188 -14.91 -15.40 -27.43
C VAL A 188 -13.71 -15.63 -26.51
N LEU A 189 -13.81 -15.11 -25.27
CA LEU A 189 -12.88 -15.34 -24.18
C LEU A 189 -13.52 -16.22 -23.12
N GLN A 190 -12.72 -17.00 -22.43
CA GLN A 190 -13.17 -17.74 -21.25
C GLN A 190 -13.28 -16.77 -20.06
N GLU A 191 -14.20 -17.01 -19.15
CA GLU A 191 -14.41 -16.15 -17.96
C GLU A 191 -13.16 -16.02 -17.07
N ASN A 192 -12.28 -17.04 -17.08
CA ASN A 192 -11.02 -17.05 -16.37
C ASN A 192 -9.84 -16.51 -17.18
N ASP A 193 -10.06 -16.06 -18.43
CA ASP A 193 -9.02 -15.42 -19.22
C ASP A 193 -8.72 -14.01 -18.65
N VAL A 194 -7.44 -13.68 -18.57
CA VAL A 194 -6.98 -12.38 -18.08
C VAL A 194 -7.54 -11.22 -18.91
N ASP A 195 -7.67 -11.41 -20.24
CA ASP A 195 -8.25 -10.42 -21.15
C ASP A 195 -9.75 -10.24 -20.95
N TYR A 196 -10.46 -11.22 -20.38
CA TYR A 196 -11.88 -11.10 -20.02
C TYR A 196 -12.09 -10.31 -18.73
N GLN A 197 -11.10 -10.32 -17.82
CA GLN A 197 -11.15 -9.69 -16.52
C GLN A 197 -10.84 -8.17 -16.57
N VAL A 198 -10.37 -7.64 -17.68
CA VAL A 198 -10.04 -6.23 -17.94
C VAL A 198 -11.04 -5.63 -18.93
#